data_bc417c15ff36580aa545dfee73ec7dff
#
_entry.id   bc417c15ff36580aa545dfee73ec7dff
#
_cell.length_a   1.000
_cell.length_b   1.000
_cell.length_c   1.000
_cell.angle_alpha   90.00
_cell.angle_beta   90.00
_cell.angle_gamma   90.00
#
_symmetry.space_group_name_H-M   'P 1'
#
loop_
_entity.id
_entity.type
_entity.pdbx_description
1 polymer ?
#
loop_
_entity_poly.entity_id
_entity_poly.type
_entity_poly.pdbx_seq_one_letter_code
_entity_poly.pdbx_strand_id
1 'polypeptide(L)' 'MAYIYSKGWFVQQLKAANISKIDGRKLESYKTYILRNLYAELIDQSKING' A
#
# COMPACT_ATOMS: atom_id res chain seq x y z
N MET A 1 -4.48 -21.04 -5.21
CA MET A 1 -4.89 -19.73 -5.50
C MET A 1 -3.76 -18.75 -5.56
N ALA A 2 -3.66 -18.14 -6.59
CA ALA A 2 -2.55 -17.25 -6.79
C ALA A 2 -2.93 -15.83 -6.41
N TYR A 3 -2.08 -15.21 -5.69
CA TYR A 3 -2.22 -13.80 -5.47
C TYR A 3 -1.59 -13.07 -6.62
N ILE A 4 -2.35 -12.21 -7.20
CA ILE A 4 -1.80 -11.36 -8.24
C ILE A 4 -0.86 -10.35 -7.61
N TYR A 5 -1.17 -9.93 -6.40
CA TYR A 5 -0.41 -8.89 -5.74
C TYR A 5 0.35 -9.47 -4.56
N SER A 6 1.63 -9.21 -4.51
CA SER A 6 2.46 -9.63 -3.39
C SER A 6 2.76 -8.42 -2.51
N LYS A 7 3.42 -8.70 -1.38
CA LYS A 7 3.82 -7.61 -0.49
C LYS A 7 4.69 -6.61 -1.22
N GLY A 8 5.62 -7.11 -2.04
CA GLY A 8 6.48 -6.21 -2.80
C GLY A 8 5.71 -5.33 -3.75
N TRP A 9 4.65 -5.88 -4.33
CA TRP A 9 3.82 -5.11 -5.23
C TRP A 9 3.17 -3.94 -4.48
N PHE A 10 2.61 -4.22 -3.31
CA PHE A 10 1.99 -3.16 -2.52
C PHE A 10 3.01 -2.11 -2.08
N VAL A 11 4.19 -2.56 -1.70
CA VAL A 11 5.24 -1.63 -1.31
C VAL A 11 5.56 -0.69 -2.46
N GLN A 12 5.67 -1.24 -3.67
CA GLN A 12 5.97 -0.41 -4.83
C GLN A 12 4.86 0.58 -5.10
N GLN A 13 3.61 0.13 -5.01
CA GLN A 13 2.49 1.02 -5.28
C GLN A 13 2.43 2.16 -4.26
N LEU A 14 2.68 1.85 -3.01
CA LEU A 14 2.66 2.88 -1.98
C LEU A 14 3.80 3.86 -2.17
N LYS A 15 4.97 3.37 -2.54
CA LYS A 15 6.10 4.26 -2.81
C LYS A 15 5.81 5.17 -3.99
N ALA A 16 5.14 4.66 -4.99
CA ALA A 16 4.77 5.47 -6.13
C ALA A 16 3.82 6.59 -5.72
N ALA A 17 3.11 6.41 -4.61
CA ALA A 17 2.24 7.44 -4.08
C ALA A 17 2.94 8.31 -3.05
N ASN A 18 4.27 8.25 -3.01
CA ASN A 18 5.09 9.04 -2.08
C ASN A 18 4.96 8.56 -0.65
N ILE A 19 4.58 7.32 -0.45
CA ILE A 19 4.48 6.74 0.88
C ILE A 19 5.58 5.71 1.02
N SER A 20 6.70 6.11 1.61
CA SER A 20 7.80 5.18 1.81
C SER A 20 7.89 4.69 3.24
N LYS A 21 7.27 5.40 4.16
CA LYS A 21 7.26 5.04 5.56
C LYS A 21 5.91 5.34 6.18
N ILE A 22 5.59 4.60 7.22
CA ILE A 22 4.38 4.83 7.99
C ILE A 22 4.78 4.87 9.44
N ASP A 23 4.51 5.98 10.11
CA ASP A 23 4.86 6.12 11.51
C ASP A 23 6.35 5.93 11.75
N GLY A 24 7.17 6.32 10.80
CA GLY A 24 8.61 6.18 10.93
C GLY A 24 9.12 4.78 10.66
N ARG A 25 8.26 3.86 10.24
CA ARG A 25 8.65 2.49 9.94
C ARG A 25 8.57 2.24 8.46
N LYS A 26 9.49 1.43 7.98
CA LYS A 26 9.51 1.07 6.58
C LYS A 26 8.27 0.26 6.22
N LEU A 27 7.84 0.39 4.97
CA LEU A 27 6.69 -0.36 4.51
C LEU A 27 6.92 -1.86 4.63
N GLU A 28 8.14 -2.29 4.37
CA GLU A 28 8.47 -3.70 4.43
C GLU A 28 8.34 -4.28 5.83
N SER A 29 8.31 -3.43 6.85
CA SER A 29 8.14 -3.89 8.22
C SER A 29 6.71 -4.30 8.52
N TYR A 30 5.78 -3.89 7.70
CA TYR A 30 4.38 -4.18 7.93
C TYR A 30 3.96 -5.45 7.22
N LYS A 31 2.90 -6.04 7.73
CA LYS A 31 2.37 -7.25 7.11
C LYS A 31 1.60 -6.89 5.84
N THR A 32 1.47 -7.88 4.98
CA THR A 32 0.83 -7.65 3.69
C THR A 32 -0.57 -7.08 3.84
N TYR A 33 -1.35 -7.59 4.80
CA TYR A 33 -2.72 -7.12 4.92
C TYR A 33 -2.78 -5.65 5.33
N ILE A 34 -1.79 -5.18 6.07
CA ILE A 34 -1.74 -3.78 6.46
C ILE A 34 -1.48 -2.92 5.22
N LEU A 35 -0.52 -3.34 4.41
CA LEU A 35 -0.21 -2.61 3.19
C LEU A 35 -1.39 -2.62 2.24
N ARG A 36 -2.08 -3.73 2.18
CA ARG A 36 -3.25 -3.84 1.33
C ARG A 36 -4.33 -2.86 1.76
N ASN A 37 -4.54 -2.74 3.07
CA ASN A 37 -5.54 -1.81 3.56
C ASN A 37 -5.17 -0.37 3.23
N LEU A 38 -3.90 -0.03 3.36
CA LEU A 38 -3.44 1.30 3.02
C LEU A 38 -3.65 1.59 1.54
N TYR A 39 -3.34 0.60 0.72
CA TYR A 39 -3.51 0.78 -0.71
C TYR A 39 -4.99 0.99 -1.06
N ALA A 40 -5.85 0.24 -0.41
CA ALA A 40 -7.29 0.39 -0.64
C ALA A 40 -7.77 1.77 -0.23
N GLU A 41 -7.24 2.29 0.85
CA GLU A 41 -7.60 3.63 1.29
C GLU A 41 -7.16 4.67 0.28
N LEU A 42 -5.99 4.50 -0.28
CA LEU A 42 -5.49 5.44 -1.28
C LEU A 42 -6.42 5.48 -2.49
N ILE A 43 -6.83 4.31 -2.94
CA ILE A 43 -7.72 4.23 -4.10
C ILE A 43 -9.05 4.86 -3.77
N ASP A 44 -9.56 4.61 -2.58
CA ASP A 44 -10.84 5.16 -2.19
C ASP A 44 -10.80 6.68 -2.14
N GLN A 45 -9.73 7.23 -1.59
CA GLN A 45 -9.59 8.67 -1.53
C GLN A 45 -9.47 9.28 -2.92
N SER A 46 -8.78 8.60 -3.81
CA SER A 46 -8.66 9.08 -5.17
C SER A 46 -10.02 9.15 -5.85
N LYS A 47 -10.85 8.17 -5.58
CA LYS A 47 -12.19 8.16 -6.17
C LYS A 47 -13.02 9.32 -5.70
N ILE A 48 -12.89 9.65 -4.43
CA ILE A 48 -13.66 10.75 -3.86
C ILE A 48 -13.31 12.04 -4.56
N ASN A 49 -12.07 12.21 -4.89
CA ASN A 49 -11.61 13.42 -5.56
C ASN A 49 -12.02 13.46 -7.01
N GLY A 50 -12.26 12.32 -7.56
CA GLY A 50 -12.64 12.24 -8.98
C GLY A 50 -14.05 12.73 -9.18
#